data_ea802e6785bc986343666baba2d09dca
#
_entry.id   ea802e6785bc986343666baba2d09dca
#
_cell.length_a   1.000
_cell.length_b   1.000
_cell.length_c   1.000
_cell.angle_alpha   90.00
_cell.angle_beta   90.00
_cell.angle_gamma   90.00
#
_symmetry.space_group_name_H-M   'P 1'
#
loop_
_entity.id
_entity.type
_entity.pdbx_description
1 polymer ?
#
loop_
_entity_poly.entity_id
_entity_poly.type
_entity_poly.pdbx_seq_one_letter_code
_entity_poly.pdbx_strand_id
1 'polypeptide(L)'
;MRVLVGGGTGFIGTALTQFLKARGHEVTLVSRKPGPSRITWDELAASGLPRCDAVVNLAGENALNPLRRWNEAFQKEVLSSRLETTHMLARAIREAPHPPQAWVLVTGVAYYQPSLTAEYDEDSPGGDFDFFANLVTKWEAAAKLPGDSTRQVVVRSGIVLGRGGGAIGRMLLPFRLGLGGPIGSGRQFLPWIHIRDLVGILAHALEASHVQGVLNGVAPASTTTNAEFAQALGAALGRPAFIPLPSIIVQAIFGQERAIMLLEGQKVVPRRTLAAGYQYSFPELGAALKEIIA
;
A
#
# COMPACT_ATOMS: atom_id res chain seq x y z
N MET A 1 -19.12 9.70 9.05
CA MET A 1 -18.96 8.30 9.48
C MET A 1 -17.94 8.21 10.60
N ARG A 2 -18.09 7.21 11.45
CA ARG A 2 -17.05 6.80 12.41
C ARG A 2 -16.22 5.70 11.76
N VAL A 3 -14.94 5.95 11.58
CA VAL A 3 -14.01 5.04 10.89
C VAL A 3 -12.95 4.55 11.86
N LEU A 4 -12.78 3.24 11.95
CA LEU A 4 -11.72 2.59 12.70
C LEU A 4 -10.56 2.27 11.74
N VAL A 5 -9.34 2.72 12.07
CA VAL A 5 -8.17 2.54 11.19
C VAL A 5 -7.07 1.79 11.92
N GLY A 6 -6.78 0.57 11.50
CA GLY A 6 -5.59 -0.18 11.89
C GLY A 6 -4.35 0.36 11.17
N GLY A 7 -3.25 0.54 11.90
CA GLY A 7 -2.02 1.09 11.32
C GLY A 7 -2.07 2.60 11.01
N GLY A 8 -3.00 3.33 11.63
CA GLY A 8 -3.23 4.75 11.37
C GLY A 8 -2.10 5.69 11.73
N THR A 9 -1.06 5.22 12.41
CA THR A 9 0.13 6.03 12.78
C THR A 9 1.25 5.99 11.75
N GLY A 10 1.14 5.14 10.73
CA GLY A 10 2.11 5.04 9.64
C GLY A 10 1.96 6.16 8.60
N PHE A 11 2.80 6.11 7.57
CA PHE A 11 2.81 7.11 6.49
C PHE A 11 1.44 7.23 5.78
N ILE A 12 0.88 6.13 5.32
CA ILE A 12 -0.44 6.12 4.68
C ILE A 12 -1.54 6.41 5.70
N GLY A 13 -1.46 5.80 6.88
CA GLY A 13 -2.46 5.94 7.93
C GLY A 13 -2.62 7.37 8.43
N THR A 14 -1.53 8.10 8.58
CA THR A 14 -1.56 9.53 8.96
C THR A 14 -2.23 10.36 7.87
N ALA A 15 -1.87 10.15 6.61
CA ALA A 15 -2.47 10.85 5.49
C ALA A 15 -3.97 10.54 5.35
N LEU A 16 -4.36 9.27 5.50
CA LEU A 16 -5.77 8.86 5.47
C LEU A 16 -6.56 9.50 6.61
N THR A 17 -6.01 9.49 7.82
CA THR A 17 -6.65 10.10 9.00
C THR A 17 -6.92 11.58 8.79
N GLN A 18 -5.94 12.32 8.29
CA GLN A 18 -6.10 13.75 7.98
C GLN A 18 -7.14 13.97 6.87
N PHE A 19 -7.09 13.17 5.82
CA PHE A 19 -8.03 13.25 4.71
C PHE A 19 -9.47 12.99 5.14
N LEU A 20 -9.71 11.95 5.93
CA LEU A 20 -11.05 11.61 6.45
C LEU A 20 -11.59 12.67 7.41
N LYS A 21 -10.75 13.17 8.32
CA LYS A 21 -11.14 14.26 9.25
C LYS A 21 -11.51 15.54 8.51
N ALA A 22 -10.76 15.91 7.47
CA ALA A 22 -11.07 17.07 6.63
C ALA A 22 -12.43 16.94 5.91
N ARG A 23 -12.91 15.71 5.71
CA ARG A 23 -14.23 15.40 5.13
C ARG A 23 -15.33 15.23 6.18
N GLY A 24 -15.06 15.54 7.44
CA GLY A 24 -16.03 15.48 8.53
C GLY A 24 -16.25 14.08 9.14
N HIS A 25 -15.34 13.13 8.90
CA HIS A 25 -15.41 11.81 9.52
C HIS A 25 -14.69 11.80 10.89
N GLU A 26 -15.24 11.02 11.81
CA GLU A 26 -14.57 10.71 13.08
C GLU A 26 -13.65 9.50 12.88
N VAL A 27 -12.39 9.61 13.32
CA VAL A 27 -11.41 8.55 13.14
C VAL A 27 -10.89 8.09 14.49
N THR A 28 -10.97 6.79 14.73
CA THR A 28 -10.33 6.10 15.85
C THR A 28 -9.26 5.17 15.30
N LEU A 29 -8.06 5.20 15.88
CA LEU A 29 -6.94 4.37 15.45
C LEU A 29 -6.84 3.12 16.32
N VAL A 30 -6.47 2.00 15.70
CA VAL A 30 -5.96 0.82 16.42
C VAL A 30 -4.44 0.82 16.28
N SER A 31 -3.74 0.87 17.40
CA SER A 31 -2.28 0.96 17.42
C SER A 31 -1.66 0.13 18.54
N ARG A 32 -0.34 0.00 18.51
CA ARG A 32 0.42 -0.71 19.56
C ARG A 32 0.49 0.05 20.88
N LYS A 33 0.24 1.35 20.86
CA LYS A 33 0.31 2.22 22.04
C LYS A 33 -1.00 2.99 22.21
N PRO A 34 -1.50 3.11 23.46
CA PRO A 34 -2.69 3.91 23.74
C PRO A 34 -2.45 5.40 23.48
N GLY A 35 -3.51 6.17 23.37
CA GLY A 35 -3.45 7.61 23.18
C GLY A 35 -4.82 8.21 22.85
N PRO A 36 -4.88 9.52 22.64
CA PRO A 36 -6.12 10.19 22.25
C PRO A 36 -6.68 9.62 20.93
N SER A 37 -7.96 9.32 20.92
CA SER A 37 -8.65 8.69 19.77
C SER A 37 -7.97 7.40 19.27
N ARG A 38 -7.43 6.62 20.21
CA ARG A 38 -6.75 5.35 19.94
C ARG A 38 -7.22 4.27 20.89
N ILE A 39 -7.31 3.06 20.37
CA ILE A 39 -7.38 1.82 21.14
C ILE A 39 -6.17 0.96 20.81
N THR A 40 -5.82 0.07 21.70
CA THR A 40 -4.75 -0.90 21.45
C THR A 40 -5.32 -2.16 20.79
N TRP A 41 -4.44 -2.97 20.18
CA TRP A 41 -4.83 -4.28 19.67
C TRP A 41 -5.33 -5.20 20.78
N ASP A 42 -4.77 -5.09 22.00
CA ASP A 42 -5.22 -5.86 23.16
C ASP A 42 -6.62 -5.43 23.61
N GLU A 43 -6.92 -4.14 23.62
CA GLU A 43 -8.26 -3.62 23.91
C GLU A 43 -9.28 -4.08 22.87
N LEU A 44 -8.91 -4.07 21.58
CA LEU A 44 -9.76 -4.61 20.52
C LEU A 44 -10.06 -6.10 20.72
N ALA A 45 -9.03 -6.89 21.08
CA ALA A 45 -9.19 -8.32 21.33
C ALA A 45 -10.06 -8.61 22.56
N ALA A 46 -9.94 -7.81 23.62
CA ALA A 46 -10.66 -8.00 24.86
C ALA A 46 -12.12 -7.48 24.82
N SER A 47 -12.35 -6.33 24.18
CA SER A 47 -13.64 -5.62 24.22
C SER A 47 -14.43 -5.70 22.92
N GLY A 48 -13.85 -6.27 21.86
CA GLY A 48 -14.48 -6.34 20.54
C GLY A 48 -14.46 -5.00 19.78
N LEU A 49 -15.18 -4.97 18.67
CA LEU A 49 -15.22 -3.80 17.79
C LEU A 49 -15.96 -2.64 18.45
N PRO A 50 -15.36 -1.47 18.61
CA PRO A 50 -16.09 -0.29 19.02
C PRO A 50 -17.13 0.06 17.93
N ARG A 51 -18.21 0.73 18.33
CA ARG A 51 -19.25 1.12 17.38
C ARG A 51 -18.67 2.04 16.30
N CYS A 52 -18.63 1.55 15.08
CA CYS A 52 -18.11 2.27 13.91
C CYS A 52 -18.93 1.94 12.66
N ASP A 53 -18.83 2.80 11.66
CA ASP A 53 -19.54 2.66 10.40
C ASP A 53 -18.67 1.98 9.34
N ALA A 54 -17.34 2.07 9.49
CA ALA A 54 -16.38 1.46 8.58
C ALA A 54 -15.06 1.13 9.28
N VAL A 55 -14.35 0.15 8.73
CA VAL A 55 -13.03 -0.30 9.21
C VAL A 55 -12.04 -0.35 8.05
N VAL A 56 -10.83 0.17 8.26
CA VAL A 56 -9.70 0.09 7.32
C VAL A 56 -8.50 -0.53 8.02
N ASN A 57 -7.81 -1.48 7.38
CA ASN A 57 -6.54 -1.98 7.89
C ASN A 57 -5.38 -1.59 6.98
N LEU A 58 -4.43 -0.84 7.54
CA LEU A 58 -3.16 -0.44 6.95
C LEU A 58 -1.96 -1.00 7.74
N ALA A 59 -2.20 -1.83 8.75
CA ALA A 59 -1.16 -2.32 9.64
C ALA A 59 -0.23 -3.31 8.91
N GLY A 60 1.05 -3.15 9.13
CA GLY A 60 2.08 -4.03 8.59
C GLY A 60 3.48 -3.46 8.82
N GLU A 61 4.41 -4.34 9.18
CA GLU A 61 5.82 -3.99 9.34
C GLU A 61 6.45 -3.67 7.98
N ASN A 62 7.39 -2.72 7.96
CA ASN A 62 8.07 -2.33 6.73
C ASN A 62 9.05 -3.42 6.27
N ALA A 63 8.64 -4.24 5.30
CA ALA A 63 9.42 -5.34 4.76
C ALA A 63 10.74 -4.89 4.09
N LEU A 64 10.76 -3.68 3.50
CA LEU A 64 11.94 -3.10 2.83
C LEU A 64 12.79 -2.21 3.75
N ASN A 65 12.74 -2.44 5.07
CA ASN A 65 13.63 -1.74 6.00
C ASN A 65 15.08 -2.23 5.80
N PRO A 66 16.00 -1.41 5.28
CA PRO A 66 17.38 -1.83 5.00
C PRO A 66 18.22 -2.06 6.26
N LEU A 67 17.77 -1.54 7.41
CA LEU A 67 18.41 -1.73 8.70
C LEU A 67 18.05 -3.08 9.36
N ARG A 68 17.05 -3.78 8.83
CA ARG A 68 16.63 -5.08 9.33
C ARG A 68 17.17 -6.19 8.42
N ARG A 69 17.87 -7.15 9.02
CA ARG A 69 18.36 -8.33 8.29
C ARG A 69 17.20 -9.22 7.89
N TRP A 70 17.22 -9.71 6.63
CA TRP A 70 16.22 -10.65 6.15
C TRP A 70 16.53 -12.06 6.63
N ASN A 71 15.92 -12.43 7.73
CA ASN A 71 16.03 -13.73 8.37
C ASN A 71 14.64 -14.26 8.76
N GLU A 72 14.55 -15.48 9.19
CA GLU A 72 13.28 -16.12 9.58
C GLU A 72 12.49 -15.32 10.62
N ALA A 73 13.18 -14.72 11.60
CA ALA A 73 12.53 -13.92 12.63
C ALA A 73 11.86 -12.67 12.04
N PHE A 74 12.52 -11.97 11.13
CA PHE A 74 11.95 -10.80 10.48
C PHE A 74 10.88 -11.15 9.46
N GLN A 75 11.05 -12.25 8.70
CA GLN A 75 10.01 -12.79 7.81
C GLN A 75 8.73 -13.09 8.60
N LYS A 76 8.87 -13.75 9.75
CA LYS A 76 7.75 -14.04 10.64
C LYS A 76 7.07 -12.77 11.17
N GLU A 77 7.83 -11.74 11.53
CA GLU A 77 7.31 -10.45 11.95
C GLU A 77 6.55 -9.74 10.82
N VAL A 78 7.08 -9.76 9.61
CA VAL A 78 6.41 -9.22 8.41
C VAL A 78 5.08 -9.92 8.13
N LEU A 79 5.05 -11.24 8.26
CA LEU A 79 3.83 -12.04 8.11
C LEU A 79 2.83 -11.76 9.24
N SER A 80 3.25 -11.89 10.50
CA SER A 80 2.36 -11.78 11.66
C SER A 80 1.76 -10.38 11.79
N SER A 81 2.54 -9.33 11.56
CA SER A 81 2.06 -7.95 11.64
C SER A 81 0.88 -7.67 10.69
N ARG A 82 0.76 -8.43 9.61
CA ARG A 82 -0.32 -8.33 8.62
C ARG A 82 -1.44 -9.31 8.90
N LEU A 83 -1.11 -10.58 9.04
CA LEU A 83 -2.12 -11.65 9.20
C LEU A 83 -2.85 -11.56 10.53
N GLU A 84 -2.14 -11.35 11.64
CA GLU A 84 -2.75 -11.27 12.96
C GLU A 84 -3.66 -10.05 13.09
N THR A 85 -3.20 -8.87 12.67
CA THR A 85 -4.02 -7.65 12.72
C THR A 85 -5.26 -7.75 11.86
N THR A 86 -5.15 -8.36 10.69
CA THR A 86 -6.27 -8.57 9.78
C THR A 86 -7.26 -9.59 10.35
N HIS A 87 -6.79 -10.71 10.91
CA HIS A 87 -7.63 -11.69 11.60
C HIS A 87 -8.37 -11.08 12.79
N MET A 88 -7.68 -10.27 13.59
CA MET A 88 -8.30 -9.61 14.76
C MET A 88 -9.43 -8.68 14.34
N LEU A 89 -9.21 -7.85 13.31
CA LEU A 89 -10.25 -6.96 12.79
C LEU A 89 -11.39 -7.73 12.14
N ALA A 90 -11.11 -8.71 11.29
CA ALA A 90 -12.13 -9.53 10.64
C ALA A 90 -13.00 -10.27 11.68
N ARG A 91 -12.37 -10.83 12.71
CA ARG A 91 -13.07 -11.46 13.83
C ARG A 91 -13.95 -10.47 14.59
N ALA A 92 -13.39 -9.30 14.94
CA ALA A 92 -14.13 -8.25 15.65
C ALA A 92 -15.36 -7.77 14.86
N ILE A 93 -15.22 -7.63 13.53
CA ILE A 93 -16.33 -7.27 12.63
C ILE A 93 -17.41 -8.36 12.63
N ARG A 94 -16.99 -9.62 12.48
CA ARG A 94 -17.91 -10.77 12.44
C ARG A 94 -18.72 -10.94 13.73
N GLU A 95 -18.09 -10.68 14.88
CA GLU A 95 -18.68 -10.80 16.20
C GLU A 95 -19.40 -9.52 16.66
N ALA A 96 -19.36 -8.44 15.89
CA ALA A 96 -19.97 -7.16 16.27
C ALA A 96 -21.49 -7.25 16.27
N PRO A 97 -22.17 -6.77 17.34
CA PRO A 97 -23.64 -6.68 17.37
C PRO A 97 -24.21 -5.80 16.26
N HIS A 98 -23.45 -4.80 15.85
CA HIS A 98 -23.79 -3.88 14.76
C HIS A 98 -22.61 -3.85 13.78
N PRO A 99 -22.56 -4.75 12.79
CA PRO A 99 -21.48 -4.80 11.82
C PRO A 99 -21.30 -3.47 11.08
N PRO A 100 -20.07 -3.05 10.79
CA PRO A 100 -19.81 -1.86 9.99
C PRO A 100 -20.30 -2.07 8.55
N GLN A 101 -20.61 -0.99 7.86
CA GLN A 101 -21.08 -1.02 6.48
C GLN A 101 -19.97 -1.41 5.50
N ALA A 102 -18.72 -1.06 5.81
CA ALA A 102 -17.58 -1.32 4.95
C ALA A 102 -16.35 -1.81 5.72
N TRP A 103 -15.65 -2.77 5.12
CA TRP A 103 -14.38 -3.31 5.54
C TRP A 103 -13.38 -3.20 4.39
N VAL A 104 -12.32 -2.40 4.57
CA VAL A 104 -11.31 -2.14 3.54
C VAL A 104 -9.95 -2.66 4.03
N LEU A 105 -9.35 -3.55 3.27
CA LEU A 105 -7.98 -4.03 3.47
C LEU A 105 -7.07 -3.43 2.40
N VAL A 106 -5.93 -2.87 2.82
CA VAL A 106 -4.88 -2.42 1.90
C VAL A 106 -3.79 -3.47 1.85
N THR A 107 -3.54 -4.01 0.66
CA THR A 107 -2.47 -4.96 0.38
C THR A 107 -1.50 -4.38 -0.66
N GLY A 108 -0.92 -5.19 -1.52
CA GLY A 108 0.05 -4.74 -2.51
C GLY A 108 -0.05 -5.45 -3.85
N VAL A 109 0.46 -4.80 -4.87
CA VAL A 109 0.54 -5.34 -6.25
C VAL A 109 1.49 -6.54 -6.38
N ALA A 110 2.27 -6.85 -5.34
CA ALA A 110 3.04 -8.10 -5.26
C ALA A 110 2.17 -9.37 -5.34
N TYR A 111 0.85 -9.22 -5.26
CA TYR A 111 -0.11 -10.27 -5.60
C TYR A 111 0.09 -10.84 -7.01
N TYR A 112 0.46 -10.01 -7.97
CA TYR A 112 0.65 -10.37 -9.37
C TYR A 112 2.08 -10.85 -9.63
N GLN A 113 2.22 -11.80 -10.55
CA GLN A 113 3.52 -12.34 -10.94
C GLN A 113 4.40 -11.26 -11.57
N PRO A 114 5.66 -11.09 -11.14
CA PRO A 114 6.60 -10.23 -11.85
C PRO A 114 6.72 -10.60 -13.32
N SER A 115 6.68 -9.61 -14.21
CA SER A 115 6.75 -9.82 -15.66
C SER A 115 7.27 -8.57 -16.35
N LEU A 116 7.99 -8.76 -17.46
CA LEU A 116 8.40 -7.67 -18.34
C LEU A 116 7.39 -7.40 -19.47
N THR A 117 6.38 -8.26 -19.63
CA THR A 117 5.46 -8.23 -20.78
C THR A 117 3.99 -8.30 -20.41
N ALA A 118 3.62 -9.00 -19.34
CA ALA A 118 2.23 -9.16 -18.94
C ALA A 118 1.65 -7.89 -18.33
N GLU A 119 0.37 -7.63 -18.62
CA GLU A 119 -0.42 -6.57 -18.02
C GLU A 119 -1.48 -7.18 -17.11
N TYR A 120 -1.64 -6.61 -15.92
CA TYR A 120 -2.56 -7.11 -14.90
C TYR A 120 -3.61 -6.07 -14.53
N ASP A 121 -4.84 -6.52 -14.46
CA ASP A 121 -5.96 -5.80 -13.86
C ASP A 121 -6.47 -6.53 -12.61
N GLU A 122 -7.58 -6.07 -12.05
CA GLU A 122 -8.15 -6.63 -10.82
C GLU A 122 -8.71 -8.05 -10.97
N ASP A 123 -8.99 -8.48 -12.18
CA ASP A 123 -9.45 -9.85 -12.50
C ASP A 123 -8.31 -10.82 -12.79
N SER A 124 -7.09 -10.32 -12.92
CA SER A 124 -5.91 -11.15 -13.17
C SER A 124 -5.61 -12.06 -11.97
N PRO A 125 -5.22 -13.32 -12.22
CA PRO A 125 -4.96 -14.28 -11.15
C PRO A 125 -3.68 -13.93 -10.38
N GLY A 126 -3.66 -14.30 -9.10
CA GLY A 126 -2.45 -14.38 -8.29
C GLY A 126 -1.83 -15.77 -8.33
N GLY A 127 -0.91 -16.02 -7.44
CA GLY A 127 -0.26 -17.33 -7.29
C GLY A 127 0.79 -17.32 -6.20
N ASP A 128 1.47 -18.43 -6.04
CA ASP A 128 2.56 -18.63 -5.08
C ASP A 128 3.92 -18.54 -5.80
N PHE A 129 4.21 -17.37 -6.38
CA PHE A 129 5.39 -17.14 -7.20
C PHE A 129 6.65 -16.86 -6.38
N ASP A 130 6.48 -16.17 -5.26
CA ASP A 130 7.54 -15.77 -4.35
C ASP A 130 6.96 -15.51 -2.94
N PHE A 131 7.83 -15.15 -2.00
CA PHE A 131 7.43 -14.86 -0.63
C PHE A 131 6.32 -13.80 -0.53
N PHE A 132 6.41 -12.72 -1.30
CA PHE A 132 5.46 -11.61 -1.22
C PHE A 132 4.12 -11.92 -1.88
N ALA A 133 4.12 -12.64 -2.98
CA ALA A 133 2.88 -13.13 -3.61
C ALA A 133 2.12 -14.08 -2.66
N ASN A 134 2.83 -14.98 -2.01
CA ASN A 134 2.28 -15.87 -0.99
C ASN A 134 1.74 -15.09 0.21
N LEU A 135 2.50 -14.09 0.70
CA LEU A 135 2.08 -13.22 1.78
C LEU A 135 0.77 -12.51 1.44
N VAL A 136 0.69 -11.85 0.27
CA VAL A 136 -0.50 -11.09 -0.12
C VAL A 136 -1.72 -12.01 -0.27
N THR A 137 -1.54 -13.19 -0.85
CA THR A 137 -2.62 -14.19 -0.98
C THR A 137 -3.18 -14.60 0.39
N LYS A 138 -2.32 -14.90 1.35
CA LYS A 138 -2.73 -15.23 2.72
C LYS A 138 -3.38 -14.04 3.44
N TRP A 139 -2.85 -12.88 3.22
CA TRP A 139 -3.35 -11.64 3.82
C TRP A 139 -4.77 -11.32 3.36
N GLU A 140 -5.03 -11.38 2.06
CA GLU A 140 -6.37 -11.20 1.52
C GLU A 140 -7.35 -12.28 1.99
N ALA A 141 -6.89 -13.53 2.10
CA ALA A 141 -7.70 -14.62 2.65
C ALA A 141 -8.09 -14.38 4.11
N ALA A 142 -7.18 -13.81 4.91
CA ALA A 142 -7.42 -13.49 6.33
C ALA A 142 -8.51 -12.42 6.53
N ALA A 143 -8.75 -11.59 5.54
CA ALA A 143 -9.75 -10.51 5.61
C ALA A 143 -11.18 -10.97 5.28
N LYS A 144 -11.35 -12.15 4.68
CA LYS A 144 -12.66 -12.60 4.19
C LYS A 144 -13.67 -12.76 5.31
N LEU A 145 -14.85 -12.18 5.11
CA LEU A 145 -16.00 -12.31 6.00
C LEU A 145 -17.09 -13.14 5.31
N PRO A 146 -17.86 -13.92 6.07
CA PRO A 146 -19.05 -14.59 5.55
C PRO A 146 -20.20 -13.63 5.38
N GLY A 147 -21.08 -13.89 4.41
CA GLY A 147 -22.32 -13.13 4.20
C GLY A 147 -22.11 -11.73 3.62
N ASP A 148 -23.17 -10.94 3.64
CA ASP A 148 -23.28 -9.64 2.96
C ASP A 148 -23.52 -8.45 3.91
N SER A 149 -23.42 -8.68 5.22
CA SER A 149 -23.70 -7.64 6.23
C SER A 149 -22.68 -6.50 6.23
N THR A 150 -21.48 -6.76 5.73
CA THR A 150 -20.41 -5.79 5.60
C THR A 150 -19.82 -5.88 4.18
N ARG A 151 -19.80 -4.77 3.48
CA ARG A 151 -19.21 -4.66 2.14
C ARG A 151 -17.68 -4.73 2.25
N GLN A 152 -17.06 -5.61 1.46
CA GLN A 152 -15.63 -5.89 1.52
C GLN A 152 -14.92 -5.32 0.31
N VAL A 153 -13.84 -4.58 0.55
CA VAL A 153 -12.96 -4.02 -0.48
C VAL A 153 -11.51 -4.34 -0.15
N VAL A 154 -10.77 -4.80 -1.14
CA VAL A 154 -9.31 -4.94 -1.07
C VAL A 154 -8.69 -3.95 -2.03
N VAL A 155 -7.77 -3.12 -1.54
CA VAL A 155 -7.00 -2.19 -2.37
C VAL A 155 -5.56 -2.69 -2.47
N ARG A 156 -5.19 -3.18 -3.65
CA ARG A 156 -3.81 -3.59 -3.96
C ARG A 156 -3.01 -2.36 -4.36
N SER A 157 -2.19 -1.86 -3.44
CA SER A 157 -1.43 -0.64 -3.65
C SER A 157 -0.14 -0.88 -4.43
N GLY A 158 0.14 -0.01 -5.39
CA GLY A 158 1.48 0.19 -5.93
C GLY A 158 2.38 0.91 -4.93
N ILE A 159 3.55 1.32 -5.42
CA ILE A 159 4.50 2.12 -4.64
C ILE A 159 3.90 3.49 -4.36
N VAL A 160 3.76 3.82 -3.09
CA VAL A 160 3.13 5.06 -2.65
C VAL A 160 4.15 6.20 -2.64
N LEU A 161 3.88 7.21 -3.46
CA LEU A 161 4.71 8.41 -3.59
C LEU A 161 4.07 9.55 -2.80
N GLY A 162 4.84 10.16 -1.93
CA GLY A 162 4.35 11.30 -1.14
C GLY A 162 5.48 12.01 -0.41
N ARG A 163 5.16 13.22 0.04
CA ARG A 163 6.09 14.07 0.77
C ARG A 163 6.34 13.52 2.18
N GLY A 164 7.58 13.54 2.61
CA GLY A 164 7.96 13.23 3.98
C GLY A 164 7.96 11.74 4.36
N GLY A 165 7.82 10.83 3.40
CA GLY A 165 7.82 9.39 3.70
C GLY A 165 7.80 8.49 2.48
N GLY A 166 7.54 7.21 2.71
CA GLY A 166 7.47 6.22 1.65
C GLY A 166 8.80 6.00 0.92
N ALA A 167 8.70 5.53 -0.32
CA ALA A 167 9.87 5.24 -1.17
C ALA A 167 10.66 6.51 -1.49
N ILE A 168 9.99 7.62 -1.77
CA ILE A 168 10.63 8.90 -2.15
C ILE A 168 11.56 9.40 -1.04
N GLY A 169 11.16 9.33 0.21
CA GLY A 169 11.98 9.81 1.33
C GLY A 169 13.39 9.19 1.38
N ARG A 170 13.51 7.95 0.91
CA ARG A 170 14.80 7.24 0.85
C ARG A 170 15.59 7.52 -0.43
N MET A 171 14.91 7.84 -1.52
CA MET A 171 15.52 8.10 -2.82
C MET A 171 16.05 9.53 -2.97
N LEU A 172 15.47 10.49 -2.28
CA LEU A 172 15.76 11.91 -2.49
C LEU A 172 17.23 12.28 -2.31
N LEU A 173 17.89 11.79 -1.27
CA LEU A 173 19.27 12.18 -0.98
C LEU A 173 20.24 11.81 -2.10
N PRO A 174 20.35 10.54 -2.54
CA PRO A 174 21.23 10.20 -3.65
C PRO A 174 20.87 10.93 -4.94
N PHE A 175 19.59 11.12 -5.25
CA PHE A 175 19.17 11.85 -6.44
C PHE A 175 19.53 13.34 -6.37
N ARG A 176 19.36 14.00 -5.23
CA ARG A 176 19.78 15.39 -5.01
C ARG A 176 21.27 15.59 -5.18
N LEU A 177 22.06 14.57 -4.86
CA LEU A 177 23.52 14.57 -5.04
C LEU A 177 23.95 14.26 -6.48
N GLY A 178 23.02 13.99 -7.39
CA GLY A 178 23.31 13.60 -8.76
C GLY A 178 23.79 12.15 -8.92
N LEU A 179 23.62 11.34 -7.87
CA LEU A 179 24.01 9.92 -7.82
C LEU A 179 22.85 8.97 -8.09
N GLY A 180 21.70 9.50 -8.48
CA GLY A 180 20.51 8.73 -8.80
C GLY A 180 20.59 8.02 -10.14
N GLY A 181 19.74 7.02 -10.32
CA GLY A 181 19.65 6.26 -11.56
C GLY A 181 18.75 5.03 -11.41
N PRO A 182 18.66 4.21 -12.46
CA PRO A 182 17.86 3.00 -12.43
C PRO A 182 18.42 1.95 -11.46
N ILE A 183 17.54 1.09 -10.97
CA ILE A 183 17.89 -0.07 -10.16
C ILE A 183 18.01 -1.28 -11.08
N GLY A 184 19.14 -1.97 -11.03
CA GLY A 184 19.42 -3.11 -11.90
C GLY A 184 19.34 -2.74 -13.38
N SER A 185 18.57 -3.48 -14.17
CA SER A 185 18.38 -3.20 -15.60
C SER A 185 17.53 -1.94 -15.85
N GLY A 186 16.72 -1.53 -14.88
CA GLY A 186 15.75 -0.45 -15.05
C GLY A 186 14.55 -0.79 -15.95
N ARG A 187 14.50 -1.99 -16.53
CA ARG A 187 13.43 -2.41 -17.46
C ARG A 187 12.17 -2.88 -16.75
N GLN A 188 12.26 -3.22 -15.48
CA GLN A 188 11.13 -3.65 -14.67
C GLN A 188 10.11 -2.52 -14.51
N PHE A 189 8.82 -2.89 -14.56
CA PHE A 189 7.75 -1.96 -14.28
C PHE A 189 7.74 -1.54 -12.81
N LEU A 190 7.40 -0.29 -12.58
CA LEU A 190 7.31 0.32 -11.27
C LEU A 190 5.90 0.92 -11.11
N PRO A 191 4.91 0.10 -10.74
CA PRO A 191 3.56 0.60 -10.49
C PRO A 191 3.57 1.52 -9.27
N TRP A 192 3.06 2.73 -9.46
CA TRP A 192 3.09 3.79 -8.46
C TRP A 192 1.72 4.44 -8.27
N ILE A 193 1.55 5.10 -7.15
CA ILE A 193 0.39 5.95 -6.87
C ILE A 193 0.81 7.12 -5.99
N HIS A 194 0.25 8.30 -6.25
CA HIS A 194 0.41 9.43 -5.33
C HIS A 194 -0.39 9.19 -4.05
N ILE A 195 0.16 9.59 -2.89
CA ILE A 195 -0.48 9.38 -1.57
C ILE A 195 -1.90 9.95 -1.52
N ARG A 196 -2.16 11.11 -2.14
CA ARG A 196 -3.50 11.72 -2.20
C ARG A 196 -4.50 10.83 -2.95
N ASP A 197 -4.08 10.22 -4.02
CA ASP A 197 -4.95 9.32 -4.78
C ASP A 197 -5.19 8.01 -4.03
N LEU A 198 -4.19 7.46 -3.35
CA LEU A 198 -4.41 6.27 -2.54
C LEU A 198 -5.42 6.53 -1.42
N VAL A 199 -5.26 7.60 -0.64
CA VAL A 199 -6.23 7.92 0.42
C VAL A 199 -7.59 8.33 -0.15
N GLY A 200 -7.63 8.93 -1.34
CA GLY A 200 -8.85 9.22 -2.08
C GLY A 200 -9.60 7.97 -2.50
N ILE A 201 -8.90 6.96 -3.01
CA ILE A 201 -9.47 5.64 -3.34
C ILE A 201 -10.02 4.95 -2.09
N LEU A 202 -9.28 5.01 -0.98
CA LEU A 202 -9.75 4.45 0.30
C LEU A 202 -11.01 5.15 0.79
N ALA A 203 -11.07 6.47 0.77
CA ALA A 203 -12.27 7.22 1.14
C ALA A 203 -13.44 6.92 0.19
N HIS A 204 -13.19 6.83 -1.11
CA HIS A 204 -14.20 6.44 -2.09
C HIS A 204 -14.74 5.04 -1.81
N ALA A 205 -13.86 4.09 -1.48
CA ALA A 205 -14.27 2.74 -1.09
C ALA A 205 -15.12 2.71 0.20
N LEU A 206 -14.90 3.62 1.13
CA LEU A 206 -15.68 3.73 2.35
C LEU A 206 -17.06 4.37 2.10
N GLU A 207 -17.10 5.45 1.32
CA GLU A 207 -18.27 6.31 1.13
C GLU A 207 -19.24 5.79 0.06
N ALA A 208 -18.71 5.24 -1.04
CA ALA A 208 -19.53 4.80 -2.18
C ALA A 208 -20.02 3.35 -1.99
N SER A 209 -21.31 3.19 -1.77
CA SER A 209 -21.93 1.89 -1.47
C SER A 209 -21.84 0.86 -2.60
N HIS A 210 -21.62 1.30 -3.84
CA HIS A 210 -21.47 0.41 -5.00
C HIS A 210 -20.07 -0.16 -5.17
N VAL A 211 -19.08 0.37 -4.43
CA VAL A 211 -17.68 -0.09 -4.54
C VAL A 211 -17.47 -1.34 -3.68
N GLN A 212 -17.07 -2.44 -4.32
CA GLN A 212 -16.78 -3.70 -3.66
C GLN A 212 -15.76 -4.53 -4.44
N GLY A 213 -15.20 -5.54 -3.78
CA GLY A 213 -14.20 -6.41 -4.39
C GLY A 213 -12.81 -5.79 -4.42
N VAL A 214 -11.99 -6.19 -5.39
CA VAL A 214 -10.60 -5.75 -5.50
C VAL A 214 -10.51 -4.48 -6.33
N LEU A 215 -9.73 -3.51 -5.85
CA LEU A 215 -9.30 -2.33 -6.59
C LEU A 215 -7.77 -2.31 -6.68
N ASN A 216 -7.23 -1.96 -7.82
CA ASN A 216 -5.80 -1.64 -7.94
C ASN A 216 -5.56 -0.18 -7.57
N GLY A 217 -4.84 0.03 -6.48
CA GLY A 217 -4.41 1.34 -6.00
C GLY A 217 -3.14 1.77 -6.72
N VAL A 218 -3.24 2.01 -8.02
CA VAL A 218 -2.15 2.46 -8.90
C VAL A 218 -2.63 3.62 -9.76
N ALA A 219 -1.70 4.49 -10.18
CA ALA A 219 -2.02 5.55 -11.12
C ALA A 219 -2.35 4.97 -12.50
N PRO A 220 -3.21 5.64 -13.32
CA PRO A 220 -3.50 5.19 -14.67
C PRO A 220 -2.25 5.08 -15.55
N ALA A 221 -1.28 5.97 -15.35
CA ALA A 221 0.02 5.97 -16.04
C ALA A 221 1.08 5.08 -15.37
N SER A 222 0.69 4.09 -14.55
CA SER A 222 1.62 3.21 -13.83
C SER A 222 2.28 2.13 -14.72
N THR A 223 2.24 2.30 -16.03
CA THR A 223 3.01 1.50 -16.99
C THR A 223 4.48 1.93 -17.09
N THR A 224 4.90 2.80 -16.19
CA THR A 224 6.25 3.34 -16.06
C THR A 224 7.25 2.26 -15.66
N THR A 225 8.39 2.22 -16.34
CA THR A 225 9.53 1.41 -15.92
C THR A 225 10.34 2.09 -14.81
N ASN A 226 11.18 1.33 -14.13
CA ASN A 226 12.10 1.87 -13.13
C ASN A 226 13.05 2.93 -13.74
N ALA A 227 13.54 2.71 -14.95
CA ALA A 227 14.42 3.67 -15.65
C ALA A 227 13.69 4.98 -15.96
N GLU A 228 12.44 4.91 -16.44
CA GLU A 228 11.61 6.10 -16.70
C GLU A 228 11.30 6.87 -15.40
N PHE A 229 11.04 6.14 -14.32
CA PHE A 229 10.85 6.74 -13.01
C PHE A 229 12.11 7.48 -12.52
N ALA A 230 13.29 6.86 -12.66
CA ALA A 230 14.56 7.47 -12.29
C ALA A 230 14.82 8.76 -13.08
N GLN A 231 14.57 8.75 -14.39
CA GLN A 231 14.68 9.93 -15.24
C GLN A 231 13.70 11.03 -14.83
N ALA A 232 12.45 10.68 -14.57
CA ALA A 232 11.43 11.63 -14.15
C ALA A 232 11.76 12.28 -12.79
N LEU A 233 12.26 11.50 -11.83
CA LEU A 233 12.68 12.02 -10.53
C LEU A 233 13.90 12.93 -10.65
N GLY A 234 14.90 12.54 -11.46
CA GLY A 234 16.05 13.38 -11.77
C GLY A 234 15.65 14.69 -12.42
N ALA A 235 14.78 14.64 -13.41
CA ALA A 235 14.25 15.83 -14.08
C ALA A 235 13.52 16.77 -13.13
N ALA A 236 12.67 16.23 -12.25
CA ALA A 236 11.96 17.01 -11.25
C ALA A 236 12.90 17.71 -10.26
N LEU A 237 14.04 17.10 -9.94
CA LEU A 237 15.07 17.66 -9.06
C LEU A 237 16.10 18.55 -9.81
N GLY A 238 16.05 18.60 -11.13
CA GLY A 238 17.07 19.26 -11.93
C GLY A 238 18.46 18.62 -11.80
N ARG A 239 18.51 17.30 -11.65
CA ARG A 239 19.72 16.50 -11.45
C ARG A 239 19.82 15.35 -12.45
N PRO A 240 21.06 14.96 -12.87
CA PRO A 240 21.22 13.77 -13.68
C PRO A 240 20.86 12.51 -12.89
N ALA A 241 20.34 11.50 -13.58
CA ALA A 241 19.86 10.25 -12.96
C ALA A 241 20.23 9.04 -13.84
N PHE A 242 21.51 8.89 -14.16
CA PHE A 242 22.01 7.84 -15.06
C PHE A 242 22.94 6.83 -14.37
N ILE A 243 23.20 6.97 -13.07
CA ILE A 243 24.09 6.07 -12.33
C ILE A 243 23.31 4.85 -11.86
N PRO A 244 23.45 3.66 -12.47
CA PRO A 244 22.68 2.50 -12.08
C PRO A 244 23.11 1.97 -10.71
N LEU A 245 22.14 1.49 -9.93
CA LEU A 245 22.40 0.71 -8.73
C LEU A 245 22.46 -0.78 -9.14
N PRO A 246 23.64 -1.44 -9.10
CA PRO A 246 23.78 -2.82 -9.56
C PRO A 246 22.92 -3.80 -8.76
N SER A 247 22.38 -4.81 -9.43
CA SER A 247 21.53 -5.85 -8.82
C SER A 247 22.22 -6.55 -7.65
N ILE A 248 23.53 -6.79 -7.77
CA ILE A 248 24.32 -7.45 -6.71
C ILE A 248 24.34 -6.65 -5.40
N ILE A 249 24.38 -5.32 -5.50
CA ILE A 249 24.34 -4.43 -4.34
C ILE A 249 22.96 -4.47 -3.69
N VAL A 250 21.90 -4.44 -4.50
CA VAL A 250 20.52 -4.55 -4.01
C VAL A 250 20.31 -5.87 -3.27
N GLN A 251 20.80 -6.97 -3.86
CA GLN A 251 20.72 -8.30 -3.24
C GLN A 251 21.55 -8.40 -1.95
N ALA A 252 22.71 -7.74 -1.89
CA ALA A 252 23.54 -7.71 -0.69
C ALA A 252 22.87 -6.96 0.47
N ILE A 253 22.15 -5.86 0.18
CA ILE A 253 21.48 -5.03 1.20
C ILE A 253 20.18 -5.69 1.68
N PHE A 254 19.36 -6.18 0.75
CA PHE A 254 18.00 -6.63 1.05
C PHE A 254 17.84 -8.15 1.15
N GLY A 255 18.81 -8.93 0.67
CA GLY A 255 18.68 -10.38 0.44
C GLY A 255 17.91 -10.67 -0.85
N GLN A 256 18.03 -11.89 -1.36
CA GLN A 256 17.48 -12.26 -2.67
C GLN A 256 15.96 -12.11 -2.74
N GLU A 257 15.23 -12.56 -1.73
CA GLU A 257 13.75 -12.50 -1.73
C GLU A 257 13.21 -11.08 -1.72
N ARG A 258 13.74 -10.18 -0.86
CA ARG A 258 13.31 -8.78 -0.84
C ARG A 258 13.75 -8.01 -2.08
N ALA A 259 14.91 -8.36 -2.63
CA ALA A 259 15.45 -7.72 -3.82
C ALA A 259 14.52 -7.88 -5.03
N ILE A 260 13.74 -8.95 -5.11
CA ILE A 260 12.73 -9.16 -6.16
C ILE A 260 11.76 -7.96 -6.24
N MET A 261 11.34 -7.40 -5.12
CA MET A 261 10.44 -6.24 -5.10
C MET A 261 11.03 -4.98 -5.75
N LEU A 262 12.35 -4.90 -5.85
CA LEU A 262 13.07 -3.76 -6.43
C LEU A 262 13.62 -4.06 -7.82
N LEU A 263 14.02 -5.31 -8.08
CA LEU A 263 14.65 -5.75 -9.33
C LEU A 263 13.65 -6.27 -10.37
N GLU A 264 12.47 -6.63 -9.94
CA GLU A 264 11.38 -7.10 -10.78
C GLU A 264 10.15 -6.22 -10.54
N GLY A 265 9.15 -6.33 -11.39
CA GLY A 265 7.95 -5.55 -11.26
C GLY A 265 6.81 -6.05 -12.12
N GLN A 266 5.66 -5.41 -11.95
CA GLN A 266 4.42 -5.76 -12.62
C GLN A 266 3.85 -4.53 -13.32
N LYS A 267 3.34 -4.71 -14.52
CA LYS A 267 2.54 -3.72 -15.22
C LYS A 267 1.10 -3.84 -14.77
N VAL A 268 0.65 -2.96 -13.89
CA VAL A 268 -0.66 -3.01 -13.25
C VAL A 268 -1.51 -1.83 -13.69
N VAL A 269 -2.76 -2.10 -14.07
CA VAL A 269 -3.72 -1.08 -14.50
C VAL A 269 -4.94 -1.04 -13.56
N PRO A 270 -5.48 0.17 -13.26
CA PRO A 270 -6.58 0.35 -12.33
C PRO A 270 -7.94 0.31 -13.05
N ARG A 271 -8.26 -0.78 -13.73
CA ARG A 271 -9.47 -0.88 -14.57
C ARG A 271 -10.73 -0.75 -13.74
N ARG A 272 -10.87 -1.53 -12.68
CA ARG A 272 -12.04 -1.51 -11.80
C ARG A 272 -12.09 -0.23 -10.97
N THR A 273 -10.96 0.30 -10.55
CA THR A 273 -10.88 1.57 -9.82
C THR A 273 -11.45 2.72 -10.64
N LEU A 274 -11.10 2.80 -11.94
CA LEU A 274 -11.66 3.78 -12.87
C LEU A 274 -13.15 3.52 -13.12
N ALA A 275 -13.55 2.28 -13.33
CA ALA A 275 -14.95 1.90 -13.54
C ALA A 275 -15.82 2.18 -12.31
N ALA A 276 -15.25 2.16 -11.10
CA ALA A 276 -15.91 2.53 -9.85
C ALA A 276 -16.13 4.04 -9.70
N GLY A 277 -15.64 4.85 -10.65
CA GLY A 277 -15.87 6.30 -10.70
C GLY A 277 -14.84 7.13 -9.94
N TYR A 278 -13.70 6.55 -9.51
CA TYR A 278 -12.66 7.32 -8.87
C TYR A 278 -11.98 8.27 -9.87
N GLN A 279 -11.81 9.53 -9.48
CA GLN A 279 -11.15 10.56 -10.28
C GLN A 279 -9.78 10.88 -9.68
N TYR A 280 -8.72 10.62 -10.43
CA TYR A 280 -7.35 10.84 -9.99
C TYR A 280 -6.97 12.31 -9.94
N SER A 281 -6.32 12.74 -8.85
CA SER A 281 -5.69 14.05 -8.73
C SER A 281 -4.33 14.11 -9.41
N PHE A 282 -3.60 12.99 -9.40
CA PHE A 282 -2.25 12.88 -9.98
C PHE A 282 -2.15 11.65 -10.90
N PRO A 283 -2.80 11.68 -12.07
CA PRO A 283 -2.73 10.54 -12.99
C PRO A 283 -1.38 10.40 -13.69
N GLU A 284 -0.57 11.47 -13.76
CA GLU A 284 0.71 11.53 -14.46
C GLU A 284 1.89 11.65 -13.49
N LEU A 285 2.97 10.91 -13.77
CA LEU A 285 4.14 10.82 -12.90
C LEU A 285 4.85 12.17 -12.71
N GLY A 286 5.04 12.93 -13.79
CA GLY A 286 5.72 14.21 -13.74
C GLY A 286 5.05 15.22 -12.82
N ALA A 287 3.73 15.34 -12.89
CA ALA A 287 2.93 16.21 -12.01
C ALA A 287 2.98 15.74 -10.54
N ALA A 288 2.90 14.42 -10.32
CA ALA A 288 2.99 13.82 -9.00
C ALA A 288 4.34 14.12 -8.34
N LEU A 289 5.45 13.91 -9.04
CA LEU A 289 6.79 14.18 -8.53
C LEU A 289 7.03 15.66 -8.28
N LYS A 290 6.52 16.53 -9.15
CA LYS A 290 6.63 17.99 -9.00
C LYS A 290 5.96 18.47 -7.71
N GLU A 291 4.77 17.96 -7.40
CA GLU A 291 4.07 18.28 -6.15
C GLU A 291 4.83 17.80 -4.92
N ILE A 292 5.39 16.60 -4.97
CA ILE A 292 6.10 15.98 -3.84
C ILE A 292 7.40 16.73 -3.51
N ILE A 293 8.09 17.25 -4.53
CA ILE A 293 9.42 17.88 -4.40
C ILE A 293 9.31 19.37 -4.08
N ALA A 294 8.24 20.03 -4.49
CA ALA A 294 7.99 21.43 -4.18
C ALA A 294 7.84 21.67 -2.67
#